data_0e31705fbddbd7bdd8251a3c949fb08f
#
_entry.id   0e31705fbddbd7bdd8251a3c949fb08f
#
_cell.length_a   1.000
_cell.length_b   1.000
_cell.length_c   1.000
_cell.angle_alpha   90.00
_cell.angle_beta   90.00
_cell.angle_gamma   90.00
#
_symmetry.space_group_name_H-M   'P 1'
#
loop_
_entity.id
_entity.type
_entity.pdbx_description
1 polymer ?
#
loop_
_entity_poly.entity_id
_entity_poly.type
_entity_poly.pdbx_seq_one_letter_code
_entity_poly.pdbx_strand_id
1 'polypeptide(L)'
;MRAFKGFNKDLTCRGYQYEEGKEFHTERAECCDTGFHACEYPLDCFGYYDPAHSVFHEVELSGEMDKSGDNTKVCATDIKIGARLSIAGLVKMAIDFTMSKVNKEAGSDERHGFASATGELWSLIC
;
A
#
# COMPACT_ATOMS: atom_id res chain seq x y z
N MET A 1 10.81 4.75 0.36
CA MET A 1 9.49 5.08 -0.23
C MET A 1 8.40 4.84 0.79
N ARG A 2 7.60 5.85 1.02
CA ARG A 2 6.44 5.74 1.91
C ARG A 2 5.32 4.98 1.20
N ALA A 3 4.72 4.02 1.92
CA ALA A 3 3.63 3.23 1.38
C ALA A 3 2.71 2.79 2.52
N PHE A 4 1.68 2.01 2.19
CA PHE A 4 0.66 1.58 3.14
C PHE A 4 0.43 0.09 2.98
N LYS A 5 0.23 -0.59 4.09
CA LYS A 5 0.09 -2.04 4.08
C LYS A 5 -0.98 -2.49 5.05
N GLY A 6 -1.76 -3.48 4.63
CA GLY A 6 -2.72 -4.14 5.50
C GLY A 6 -2.12 -5.39 6.11
N PHE A 7 -2.60 -5.73 7.30
CA PHE A 7 -2.18 -6.91 8.05
C PHE A 7 -3.38 -7.53 8.73
N ASN A 8 -3.28 -8.80 9.07
CA ASN A 8 -4.23 -9.39 10.01
C ASN A 8 -4.10 -8.69 11.36
N LYS A 9 -5.09 -8.82 12.22
CA LYS A 9 -5.11 -8.08 13.49
C LYS A 9 -3.93 -8.38 14.40
N ASP A 10 -3.31 -9.54 14.24
CA ASP A 10 -2.12 -9.94 15.00
C ASP A 10 -0.81 -9.51 14.32
N LEU A 11 -0.89 -8.63 13.31
CA LEU A 11 0.23 -8.16 12.51
C LEU A 11 0.91 -9.27 11.71
N THR A 12 0.15 -10.27 11.30
CA THR A 12 0.64 -11.23 10.32
C THR A 12 0.16 -10.88 8.93
N CYS A 13 0.93 -11.25 7.93
CA CYS A 13 0.55 -11.12 6.53
C CYS A 13 1.10 -12.33 5.81
N ARG A 14 0.20 -13.18 5.30
CA ARG A 14 0.58 -14.40 4.59
C ARG A 14 1.50 -15.30 5.42
N GLY A 15 1.23 -15.41 6.71
CA GLY A 15 1.99 -16.25 7.62
C GLY A 15 3.27 -15.63 8.16
N TYR A 16 3.64 -14.45 7.71
CA TYR A 16 4.83 -13.76 8.19
C TYR A 16 4.45 -12.83 9.32
N GLN A 17 5.18 -12.86 10.42
CA GLN A 17 4.91 -12.02 11.59
C GLN A 17 5.69 -10.71 11.50
N TYR A 18 4.95 -9.59 11.55
CA TYR A 18 5.54 -8.26 11.59
C TYR A 18 5.39 -7.67 12.98
N GLU A 19 6.10 -6.57 13.21
CA GLU A 19 6.05 -5.86 14.48
C GLU A 19 6.23 -4.36 14.23
N GLU A 20 5.37 -3.55 14.84
CA GLU A 20 5.45 -2.09 14.68
C GLU A 20 6.80 -1.57 15.17
N GLY A 21 7.38 -0.66 14.40
CA GLY A 21 8.66 -0.05 14.73
C GLY A 21 9.88 -0.85 14.29
N LYS A 22 9.69 -2.04 13.76
CA LYS A 22 10.80 -2.90 13.35
C LYS A 22 11.03 -2.89 11.86
N GLU A 23 12.27 -3.21 11.48
CA GLU A 23 12.67 -3.35 10.09
C GLU A 23 12.84 -4.82 9.75
N PHE A 24 12.53 -5.17 8.51
CA PHE A 24 12.62 -6.54 8.00
C PHE A 24 13.31 -6.51 6.64
N HIS A 25 14.04 -7.58 6.34
CA HIS A 25 14.81 -7.70 5.11
C HIS A 25 14.59 -9.07 4.47
N THR A 26 14.56 -9.10 3.13
CA THR A 26 14.58 -10.31 2.33
C THR A 26 15.50 -10.10 1.14
N GLU A 27 15.93 -11.20 0.52
CA GLU A 27 16.96 -11.14 -0.52
C GLU A 27 16.43 -10.71 -1.88
N ARG A 28 15.14 -10.92 -2.14
CA ARG A 28 14.57 -10.70 -3.47
C ARG A 28 13.18 -10.10 -3.39
N ALA A 29 12.85 -9.23 -4.35
CA ALA A 29 11.54 -8.63 -4.46
C ALA A 29 11.03 -8.72 -5.89
N GLU A 30 9.92 -9.42 -6.07
CA GLU A 30 9.18 -9.50 -7.34
C GLU A 30 7.70 -9.44 -7.01
N CYS A 31 6.97 -8.53 -7.65
CA CYS A 31 5.55 -8.37 -7.36
C CYS A 31 4.78 -9.66 -7.57
N CYS A 32 3.92 -9.98 -6.59
CA CYS A 32 3.07 -11.17 -6.56
C CYS A 32 3.84 -12.48 -6.42
N ASP A 33 5.12 -12.42 -6.12
CA ASP A 33 5.94 -13.60 -5.90
C ASP A 33 6.65 -13.54 -4.54
N THR A 34 7.56 -12.61 -4.36
CA THR A 34 8.35 -12.53 -3.15
C THR A 34 8.63 -11.07 -2.79
N GLY A 35 9.10 -10.83 -1.56
CA GLY A 35 9.37 -9.50 -1.07
C GLY A 35 8.23 -8.95 -0.23
N PHE A 36 8.44 -7.76 0.31
CA PHE A 36 7.44 -7.10 1.14
C PHE A 36 6.56 -6.21 0.26
N HIS A 37 5.27 -6.48 0.26
CA HIS A 37 4.30 -5.79 -0.61
C HIS A 37 3.57 -4.70 0.15
N ALA A 38 3.42 -3.54 -0.48
CA ALA A 38 2.65 -2.42 0.05
C ALA A 38 2.10 -1.60 -1.11
N CYS A 39 1.23 -0.64 -0.81
CA CYS A 39 0.61 0.20 -1.84
C CYS A 39 0.94 1.65 -1.59
N GLU A 40 1.27 2.39 -2.66
CA GLU A 40 1.49 3.83 -2.55
C GLU A 40 0.20 4.58 -2.27
N TYR A 41 -0.89 4.15 -2.90
CA TYR A 41 -2.21 4.74 -2.67
C TYR A 41 -2.88 3.99 -1.54
N PRO A 42 -3.22 4.68 -0.44
CA PRO A 42 -3.72 3.98 0.76
C PRO A 42 -4.94 3.10 0.55
N LEU A 43 -5.90 3.54 -0.25
CA LEU A 43 -7.14 2.78 -0.44
C LEU A 43 -6.94 1.52 -1.27
N ASP A 44 -5.83 1.39 -1.97
CA ASP A 44 -5.50 0.15 -2.68
C ASP A 44 -5.36 -1.02 -1.72
N CYS A 45 -5.02 -0.75 -0.46
CA CYS A 45 -4.94 -1.80 0.56
C CYS A 45 -6.26 -2.53 0.76
N PHE A 46 -7.37 -1.86 0.54
CA PHE A 46 -8.69 -2.49 0.70
C PHE A 46 -8.99 -3.56 -0.35
N GLY A 47 -8.24 -3.57 -1.43
CA GLY A 47 -8.33 -4.63 -2.42
C GLY A 47 -7.70 -5.93 -1.96
N TYR A 48 -6.89 -5.88 -0.92
CA TYR A 48 -6.15 -7.04 -0.41
C TYR A 48 -6.55 -7.42 1.01
N TYR A 49 -7.03 -6.47 1.80
CA TYR A 49 -7.41 -6.69 3.19
C TYR A 49 -8.74 -6.04 3.50
N ASP A 50 -9.63 -6.83 4.10
CA ASP A 50 -10.95 -6.37 4.51
C ASP A 50 -10.80 -5.34 5.64
N PRO A 51 -11.30 -4.12 5.46
CA PRO A 51 -11.19 -3.08 6.49
C PRO A 51 -11.80 -3.47 7.83
N ALA A 52 -12.83 -4.30 7.83
CA ALA A 52 -13.51 -4.71 9.05
C ALA A 52 -12.71 -5.70 9.88
N HIS A 53 -11.77 -6.43 9.27
CA HIS A 53 -11.06 -7.52 9.92
C HIS A 53 -9.55 -7.37 9.86
N SER A 54 -9.06 -6.20 9.50
CA SER A 54 -7.63 -5.98 9.31
C SER A 54 -7.17 -4.71 10.00
N VAL A 55 -5.86 -4.58 10.14
CA VAL A 55 -5.23 -3.32 10.58
C VAL A 55 -4.35 -2.80 9.47
N PHE A 56 -4.13 -1.50 9.45
CA PHE A 56 -3.36 -0.85 8.40
C PHE A 56 -2.26 0.01 9.02
N HIS A 57 -1.10 -0.02 8.42
CA HIS A 57 0.06 0.73 8.88
C HIS A 57 0.68 1.50 7.73
N GLU A 58 1.22 2.66 8.05
CA GLU A 58 2.16 3.33 7.18
C GLU A 58 3.48 2.56 7.25
N VAL A 59 4.13 2.36 6.12
CA VAL A 59 5.39 1.62 6.07
C VAL A 59 6.41 2.38 5.22
N GLU A 60 7.68 2.09 5.44
CA GLU A 60 8.76 2.62 4.64
C GLU A 60 9.41 1.47 3.88
N LEU A 61 9.37 1.54 2.56
CA LEU A 61 10.01 0.55 1.69
C LEU A 61 11.35 1.04 1.21
N SER A 62 12.32 0.16 1.15
CA SER A 62 13.65 0.49 0.65
C SER A 62 14.33 -0.73 0.04
N GLY A 63 15.58 -0.56 -0.39
CA GLY A 63 16.32 -1.61 -1.06
C GLY A 63 15.89 -1.74 -2.51
N GLU A 64 15.93 -2.96 -3.02
CA GLU A 64 15.47 -3.23 -4.38
C GLU A 64 13.96 -3.30 -4.40
N MET A 65 13.36 -2.67 -5.40
CA MET A 65 11.91 -2.57 -5.51
C MET A 65 11.43 -2.99 -6.88
N ASP A 66 10.23 -3.60 -6.91
CA ASP A 66 9.54 -3.97 -8.13
C ASP A 66 8.10 -3.45 -8.05
N LYS A 67 7.58 -2.92 -9.15
CA LYS A 67 6.24 -2.35 -9.17
C LYS A 67 5.30 -3.19 -10.03
N SER A 68 4.06 -3.31 -9.55
CA SER A 68 2.99 -3.84 -10.37
C SER A 68 2.59 -2.80 -11.41
N GLY A 69 2.31 -3.22 -12.63
CA GLY A 69 1.81 -2.32 -13.67
C GLY A 69 0.34 -1.96 -13.54
N ASP A 70 -0.40 -2.66 -12.68
CA ASP A 70 -1.85 -2.57 -12.63
C ASP A 70 -2.38 -1.57 -11.60
N ASN A 71 -1.64 -1.32 -10.54
CA ASN A 71 -2.05 -0.40 -9.49
C ASN A 71 -0.81 0.18 -8.81
N THR A 72 -0.97 0.70 -7.58
CA THR A 72 0.15 1.30 -6.86
C THR A 72 0.90 0.32 -5.97
N LYS A 73 0.68 -0.98 -6.15
CA LYS A 73 1.38 -1.99 -5.38
C LYS A 73 2.86 -2.02 -5.73
N VAL A 74 3.68 -2.04 -4.70
CA VAL A 74 5.13 -2.11 -4.82
C VAL A 74 5.62 -3.21 -3.90
N CYS A 75 6.62 -3.96 -4.31
CA CYS A 75 7.30 -4.87 -3.41
C CYS A 75 8.76 -4.47 -3.28
N ALA A 76 9.33 -4.74 -2.11
CA ALA A 76 10.68 -4.32 -1.79
C ALA A 76 11.40 -5.38 -0.97
N THR A 77 12.73 -5.28 -0.96
CA THR A 77 13.55 -6.18 -0.14
C THR A 77 13.59 -5.75 1.33
N ASP A 78 13.25 -4.51 1.61
CA ASP A 78 13.34 -3.96 2.97
C ASP A 78 12.08 -3.19 3.31
N ILE A 79 11.59 -3.40 4.54
CA ILE A 79 10.40 -2.72 5.03
C ILE A 79 10.58 -2.34 6.49
N LYS A 80 10.14 -1.14 6.83
CA LYS A 80 10.02 -0.71 8.22
C LYS A 80 8.56 -0.45 8.52
N ILE A 81 8.05 -1.05 9.56
CA ILE A 81 6.64 -0.92 9.94
C ILE A 81 6.48 0.33 10.78
N GLY A 82 5.73 1.29 10.27
CA GLY A 82 5.47 2.55 10.95
C GLY A 82 4.20 2.52 11.77
N ALA A 83 3.61 3.70 11.94
CA ALA A 83 2.46 3.88 12.82
C ALA A 83 1.19 3.22 12.24
N ARG A 84 0.37 2.71 13.13
CA ARG A 84 -0.95 2.21 12.78
C ARG A 84 -1.86 3.38 12.40
N LEU A 85 -2.65 3.18 11.36
CA LEU A 85 -3.62 4.17 10.90
C LEU A 85 -5.03 3.62 11.09
N SER A 86 -5.93 4.50 11.55
CA SER A 86 -7.36 4.18 11.55
C SER A 86 -7.90 4.23 10.13
N ILE A 87 -9.11 3.72 9.92
CA ILE A 87 -9.75 3.82 8.61
C ILE A 87 -9.88 5.28 8.19
N ALA A 88 -10.29 6.15 9.12
CA ALA A 88 -10.38 7.59 8.84
C ALA A 88 -9.02 8.18 8.47
N GLY A 89 -7.97 7.78 9.16
CA GLY A 89 -6.61 8.23 8.85
C GLY A 89 -6.16 7.76 7.48
N LEU A 90 -6.48 6.52 7.12
CA LEU A 90 -6.14 5.98 5.82
C LEU A 90 -6.85 6.74 4.69
N VAL A 91 -8.13 7.06 4.89
CA VAL A 91 -8.90 7.86 3.93
C VAL A 91 -8.30 9.25 3.78
N LYS A 92 -7.90 9.87 4.88
CA LYS A 92 -7.26 11.18 4.83
C LYS A 92 -5.96 11.14 4.03
N MET A 93 -5.15 10.11 4.23
CA MET A 93 -3.91 9.94 3.46
C MET A 93 -4.20 9.73 1.98
N ALA A 94 -5.29 9.04 1.65
CA ALA A 94 -5.69 8.84 0.26
C ALA A 94 -6.09 10.16 -0.39
N ILE A 95 -6.80 11.01 0.32
CA ILE A 95 -7.16 12.34 -0.17
C ILE A 95 -5.91 13.16 -0.41
N ASP A 96 -4.98 13.17 0.53
CA ASP A 96 -3.73 13.91 0.39
C ASP A 96 -2.93 13.43 -0.82
N PHE A 97 -2.88 12.13 -1.05
CA PHE A 97 -2.20 11.54 -2.19
C PHE A 97 -2.85 12.03 -3.50
N THR A 98 -4.17 11.98 -3.57
CA THR A 98 -4.91 12.41 -4.76
C THR A 98 -4.71 13.89 -5.03
N MET A 99 -4.80 14.73 -4.01
CA MET A 99 -4.61 16.17 -4.16
C MET A 99 -3.19 16.51 -4.62
N SER A 100 -2.21 15.80 -4.10
CA SER A 100 -0.83 15.97 -4.52
C SER A 100 -0.66 15.70 -6.01
N LYS A 101 -1.29 14.65 -6.53
CA LYS A 101 -1.23 14.32 -7.95
C LYS A 101 -1.96 15.33 -8.81
N VAL A 102 -3.13 15.78 -8.38
CA VAL A 102 -3.89 16.80 -9.10
C VAL A 102 -3.09 18.08 -9.20
N ASN A 103 -2.46 18.50 -8.12
CA ASN A 103 -1.65 19.72 -8.12
C ASN A 103 -0.44 19.61 -9.06
N LYS A 104 0.16 18.42 -9.15
CA LYS A 104 1.29 18.19 -10.05
C LYS A 104 0.89 18.25 -11.51
N GLU A 105 -0.30 17.81 -11.82
CA GLU A 105 -0.82 17.73 -13.17
C GLU A 105 -1.77 18.90 -13.45
N ALA A 106 -1.42 20.08 -12.98
CA ALA A 106 -2.26 21.25 -13.06
C ALA A 106 -2.86 21.44 -14.46
N GLY A 107 -4.17 21.62 -14.52
CA GLY A 107 -4.89 21.82 -15.75
C GLY A 107 -5.44 20.56 -16.39
N SER A 108 -5.13 19.38 -15.88
CA SER A 108 -5.69 18.13 -16.37
C SER A 108 -7.01 17.83 -15.68
N ASP A 109 -7.86 17.09 -16.38
CA ASP A 109 -9.09 16.59 -15.79
C ASP A 109 -8.83 15.19 -15.24
N GLU A 110 -8.52 15.13 -13.98
CA GLU A 110 -8.09 13.90 -13.34
C GLU A 110 -9.19 13.07 -12.71
N ARG A 111 -10.40 13.60 -12.66
CA ARG A 111 -11.50 12.92 -11.97
C ARG A 111 -11.86 11.59 -12.59
N HIS A 112 -11.80 11.50 -13.91
CA HIS A 112 -12.13 10.26 -14.61
C HIS A 112 -11.09 9.19 -14.38
N GLY A 113 -9.82 9.55 -14.44
CA GLY A 113 -8.75 8.61 -14.21
C GLY A 113 -8.79 8.03 -12.80
N PHE A 114 -9.07 8.87 -11.82
CA PHE A 114 -9.16 8.43 -10.44
C PHE A 114 -10.29 7.43 -10.24
N ALA A 115 -11.47 7.72 -10.78
CA ALA A 115 -12.63 6.84 -10.64
C ALA A 115 -12.40 5.49 -11.32
N SER A 116 -11.75 5.47 -12.46
CA SER A 116 -11.43 4.24 -13.17
C SER A 116 -10.48 3.35 -12.39
N ALA A 117 -9.49 3.95 -11.80
CA ALA A 117 -8.46 3.19 -11.08
C ALA A 117 -9.05 2.39 -9.93
N THR A 118 -10.00 2.94 -9.18
CA THR A 118 -10.55 2.26 -8.01
C THR A 118 -11.40 1.05 -8.39
N GLY A 119 -11.99 1.03 -9.58
CA GLY A 119 -12.90 -0.06 -9.97
C GLY A 119 -12.21 -1.37 -10.28
N GLU A 120 -10.92 -1.35 -10.58
CA GLU A 120 -10.22 -2.54 -11.04
C GLU A 120 -9.46 -3.27 -9.95
N LEU A 121 -9.36 -2.71 -8.77
CA LEU A 121 -8.51 -3.26 -7.72
C LEU A 121 -9.07 -4.52 -7.09
N TRP A 122 -10.35 -4.76 -7.22
CA TRP A 122 -11.00 -5.86 -6.56
C TRP A 122 -10.58 -7.24 -7.07
N SER A 123 -10.04 -7.30 -8.26
CA SER A 123 -9.63 -8.57 -8.86
C SER A 123 -8.23 -9.00 -8.45
N LEU A 124 -7.47 -8.15 -7.78
CA LEU A 124 -6.08 -8.42 -7.45
C LEU A 124 -5.94 -8.90 -6.02
N ILE A 125 -5.22 -9.99 -5.84
CA ILE A 125 -4.98 -10.59 -4.53
C ILE A 125 -3.49 -10.84 -4.36
N CYS A 126 -2.97 -10.37 -3.24
CA CYS A 126 -1.56 -10.56 -2.95
C CYS A 126 -1.36 -11.04 -1.55
#